data_bb43304e2f98f8e22cffe92c11aced05
#
_entry.id   bb43304e2f98f8e22cffe92c11aced05
#
_cell.length_a   1.000
_cell.length_b   1.000
_cell.length_c   1.000
_cell.angle_alpha   90.00
_cell.angle_beta   90.00
_cell.angle_gamma   90.00
#
_symmetry.space_group_name_H-M   'P 1'
#
loop_
_entity.id
_entity.type
_entity.pdbx_description
1 polymer ?
#
loop_
_entity_poly.entity_id
_entity_poly.type
_entity_poly.pdbx_seq_one_letter_code
_entity_poly.pdbx_strand_id
1 'polypeptide(L)'
;MAHTAVVIMAKAPYPGQVKTRLCPPLTPWQAAALSRAFLSDKIAQVRTLTAARPAIAYTPASGEGFFADLAPDFTLIVQHGTDLGERLIRSLEYFFNLGCAGVMAIDSDTPTLPTHCLQQAIELLTRPEVDVVIGPSDDGGYYLIGLRAMHQELFVDMPWSTSAVLPETVRRSATLDLRVAWLPAWFDVDTPADLTRLRASLSTTASEEPWHTRDFFLKHMA
;
A
#
# COMPACT_ATOMS: atom_id res chain seq x y z
N MET A 1 1.64 -9.58 23.15
CA MET A 1 2.76 -8.97 22.42
C MET A 1 2.23 -7.78 21.67
N ALA A 2 2.96 -6.67 21.62
CA ALA A 2 2.55 -5.51 20.84
C ALA A 2 2.67 -5.86 19.34
N HIS A 3 1.58 -5.77 18.60
CA HIS A 3 1.52 -6.08 17.17
C HIS A 3 1.89 -4.86 16.33
N THR A 4 2.44 -5.10 15.15
CA THR A 4 2.56 -4.06 14.11
C THR A 4 1.24 -3.97 13.34
N ALA A 5 0.65 -2.76 13.24
CA ALA A 5 -0.49 -2.55 12.37
C ALA A 5 -0.03 -2.45 10.91
N VAL A 6 -0.69 -3.21 10.03
CA VAL A 6 -0.47 -3.19 8.57
C VAL A 6 -1.71 -2.60 7.93
N VAL A 7 -1.59 -1.34 7.50
CA VAL A 7 -2.71 -0.52 7.00
C VAL A 7 -2.65 -0.41 5.49
N ILE A 8 -3.55 -1.10 4.78
CA ILE A 8 -3.70 -0.94 3.33
C ILE A 8 -4.41 0.39 3.08
N MET A 9 -3.74 1.32 2.37
CA MET A 9 -4.36 2.56 1.90
C MET A 9 -5.13 2.26 0.61
N ALA A 10 -6.46 2.28 0.67
CA ALA A 10 -7.30 1.81 -0.42
C ALA A 10 -8.39 2.81 -0.84
N LYS A 11 -8.68 2.82 -2.14
CA LYS A 11 -9.85 3.49 -2.71
C LYS A 11 -10.84 2.45 -3.20
N ALA A 12 -12.14 2.63 -2.90
CA ALA A 12 -13.17 1.73 -3.42
C ALA A 12 -13.12 1.69 -4.96
N PRO A 13 -13.10 0.50 -5.57
CA PRO A 13 -12.84 0.34 -6.99
C PRO A 13 -14.08 0.65 -7.85
N TYR A 14 -14.50 1.92 -7.83
CA TYR A 14 -15.61 2.39 -8.66
C TYR A 14 -15.14 2.76 -10.07
N PRO A 15 -15.88 2.34 -11.13
CA PRO A 15 -15.56 2.69 -12.50
C PRO A 15 -15.38 4.20 -12.72
N GLY A 16 -14.32 4.59 -13.41
CA GLY A 16 -13.97 5.99 -13.66
C GLY A 16 -13.35 6.73 -12.47
N GLN A 17 -13.21 6.09 -11.30
CA GLN A 17 -12.63 6.71 -10.12
C GLN A 17 -11.27 6.12 -9.71
N VAL A 18 -10.93 4.93 -10.20
CA VAL A 18 -9.66 4.24 -9.94
C VAL A 18 -8.96 3.90 -11.23
N LYS A 19 -7.63 3.88 -11.22
CA LYS A 19 -6.78 3.48 -12.36
C LYS A 19 -7.15 4.15 -13.68
N THR A 20 -7.58 5.41 -13.62
CA THR A 20 -8.03 6.18 -14.80
C THR A 20 -6.92 6.37 -15.83
N ARG A 21 -5.64 6.36 -15.41
CA ARG A 21 -4.47 6.42 -16.30
C ARG A 21 -4.25 5.15 -17.11
N LEU A 22 -4.93 4.05 -16.76
CA LEU A 22 -4.98 2.82 -17.55
C LEU A 22 -6.08 2.84 -18.62
N CYS A 23 -6.85 3.92 -18.71
CA CYS A 23 -7.95 4.08 -19.67
C CYS A 23 -7.60 5.13 -20.75
N PRO A 24 -7.20 4.74 -22.00
CA PRO A 24 -7.02 3.39 -22.51
C PRO A 24 -5.72 2.73 -22.02
N PRO A 25 -5.49 1.42 -22.22
CA PRO A 25 -6.26 0.48 -23.05
C PRO A 25 -7.48 -0.14 -22.36
N LEU A 26 -7.60 -0.02 -21.02
CA LEU A 26 -8.74 -0.57 -20.30
C LEU A 26 -9.96 0.34 -20.42
N THR A 27 -11.14 -0.25 -20.39
CA THR A 27 -12.36 0.49 -20.09
C THR A 27 -12.41 0.85 -18.59
N PRO A 28 -13.20 1.89 -18.19
CA PRO A 28 -13.36 2.21 -16.77
C PRO A 28 -13.82 1.03 -15.89
N TRP A 29 -14.63 0.13 -16.44
CA TRP A 29 -15.10 -1.08 -15.75
C TRP A 29 -13.96 -2.10 -15.56
N GLN A 30 -13.14 -2.30 -16.59
CA GLN A 30 -11.96 -3.18 -16.51
C GLN A 30 -10.93 -2.61 -15.54
N ALA A 31 -10.70 -1.30 -15.56
CA ALA A 31 -9.77 -0.64 -14.62
C ALA A 31 -10.23 -0.80 -13.16
N ALA A 32 -11.54 -0.68 -12.90
CA ALA A 32 -12.11 -0.95 -11.58
C ALA A 32 -12.00 -2.43 -11.19
N ALA A 33 -12.26 -3.35 -12.10
CA ALA A 33 -12.10 -4.79 -11.86
C ALA A 33 -10.64 -5.16 -11.57
N LEU A 34 -9.67 -4.57 -12.29
CA LEU A 34 -8.24 -4.76 -12.04
C LEU A 34 -7.84 -4.21 -10.65
N SER A 35 -8.29 -3.00 -10.31
CA SER A 35 -8.04 -2.40 -8.98
C SER A 35 -8.60 -3.28 -7.86
N ARG A 36 -9.80 -3.87 -8.07
CA ARG A 36 -10.37 -4.84 -7.12
C ARG A 36 -9.51 -6.10 -7.00
N ALA A 37 -8.97 -6.60 -8.12
CA ALA A 37 -8.09 -7.76 -8.12
C ALA A 37 -6.81 -7.50 -7.32
N PHE A 38 -6.15 -6.35 -7.55
CA PHE A 38 -4.97 -5.93 -6.79
C PHE A 38 -5.24 -5.86 -5.28
N LEU A 39 -6.35 -5.20 -4.92
CA LEU A 39 -6.76 -5.10 -3.53
C LEU A 39 -7.04 -6.46 -2.89
N SER A 40 -7.69 -7.38 -3.61
CA SER A 40 -7.96 -8.73 -3.13
C SER A 40 -6.69 -9.53 -2.92
N ASP A 41 -5.72 -9.42 -3.83
CA ASP A 41 -4.40 -10.04 -3.68
C ASP A 41 -3.64 -9.44 -2.49
N LYS A 42 -3.68 -8.11 -2.30
CA LYS A 42 -3.03 -7.44 -1.16
C LYS A 42 -3.65 -7.87 0.17
N ILE A 43 -4.97 -7.98 0.26
CA ILE A 43 -5.69 -8.48 1.44
C ILE A 43 -5.26 -9.93 1.74
N ALA A 44 -5.24 -10.80 0.72
CA ALA A 44 -4.79 -12.18 0.87
C ALA A 44 -3.34 -12.23 1.38
N GLN A 45 -2.45 -11.40 0.83
CA GLN A 45 -1.06 -11.28 1.25
C GLN A 45 -0.93 -10.85 2.72
N VAL A 46 -1.65 -9.81 3.15
CA VAL A 46 -1.59 -9.31 4.52
C VAL A 46 -2.12 -10.35 5.53
N ARG A 47 -3.10 -11.17 5.14
CA ARG A 47 -3.62 -12.27 5.98
C ARG A 47 -2.57 -13.32 6.34
N THR A 48 -1.53 -13.48 5.53
CA THR A 48 -0.47 -14.47 5.79
C THR A 48 0.62 -13.96 6.72
N LEU A 49 0.64 -12.66 7.04
CA LEU A 49 1.70 -12.06 7.86
C LEU A 49 1.57 -12.43 9.32
N THR A 50 2.70 -12.81 9.93
CA THR A 50 2.77 -13.10 11.36
C THR A 50 2.97 -11.82 12.18
N ALA A 51 2.42 -11.77 13.39
CA ALA A 51 2.50 -10.61 14.30
C ALA A 51 1.91 -9.30 13.72
N ALA A 52 1.08 -9.40 12.68
CA ALA A 52 0.39 -8.29 12.05
C ALA A 52 -0.99 -8.07 12.68
N ARG A 53 -1.40 -6.80 12.76
CA ARG A 53 -2.79 -6.39 12.95
C ARG A 53 -3.28 -5.84 11.61
N PRO A 54 -4.08 -6.59 10.85
CA PRO A 54 -4.50 -6.20 9.52
C PRO A 54 -5.54 -5.08 9.57
N ALA A 55 -5.40 -4.10 8.67
CA ALA A 55 -6.32 -2.98 8.58
C ALA A 55 -6.43 -2.44 7.15
N ILE A 56 -7.53 -1.77 6.87
CA ILE A 56 -7.75 -1.01 5.63
C ILE A 56 -8.18 0.41 6.00
N ALA A 57 -7.40 1.41 5.58
CA ALA A 57 -7.83 2.79 5.55
C ALA A 57 -8.43 3.07 4.18
N TYR A 58 -9.73 3.31 4.13
CA TYR A 58 -10.45 3.36 2.85
C TYR A 58 -11.10 4.72 2.55
N THR A 59 -11.30 4.97 1.26
CA THR A 59 -12.04 6.12 0.72
C THR A 59 -12.84 5.71 -0.52
N PRO A 60 -14.01 6.33 -0.83
CA PRO A 60 -14.79 7.24 0.01
C PRO A 60 -15.49 6.49 1.15
N ALA A 61 -16.04 7.22 2.14
CA ALA A 61 -16.78 6.64 3.27
C ALA A 61 -17.95 5.74 2.82
N SER A 62 -18.59 6.05 1.68
CA SER A 62 -19.65 5.22 1.07
C SER A 62 -19.18 3.82 0.62
N GLY A 63 -17.88 3.57 0.62
CA GLY A 63 -17.30 2.27 0.30
C GLY A 63 -17.28 1.27 1.45
N GLU A 64 -17.78 1.62 2.64
CA GLU A 64 -17.73 0.79 3.85
C GLU A 64 -18.23 -0.64 3.61
N GLY A 65 -19.43 -0.78 3.05
CA GLY A 65 -20.03 -2.09 2.78
C GLY A 65 -19.15 -2.96 1.85
N PHE A 66 -18.54 -2.36 0.82
CA PHE A 66 -17.63 -3.07 -0.06
C PHE A 66 -16.41 -3.64 0.69
N PHE A 67 -15.78 -2.85 1.58
CA PHE A 67 -14.62 -3.30 2.34
C PHE A 67 -15.00 -4.27 3.46
N ALA A 68 -16.14 -4.10 4.10
CA ALA A 68 -16.66 -5.02 5.11
C ALA A 68 -16.94 -6.42 4.54
N ASP A 69 -17.50 -6.49 3.32
CA ASP A 69 -17.72 -7.75 2.62
C ASP A 69 -16.41 -8.40 2.15
N LEU A 70 -15.43 -7.59 1.71
CA LEU A 70 -14.17 -8.08 1.14
C LEU A 70 -13.19 -8.56 2.22
N ALA A 71 -13.15 -7.87 3.36
CA ALA A 71 -12.20 -8.11 4.45
C ALA A 71 -12.87 -7.99 5.83
N PRO A 72 -13.82 -8.89 6.19
CA PRO A 72 -14.56 -8.83 7.44
C PRO A 72 -13.68 -9.04 8.69
N ASP A 73 -12.48 -9.56 8.50
CA ASP A 73 -11.46 -9.81 9.51
C ASP A 73 -10.47 -8.65 9.71
N PHE A 74 -10.57 -7.58 8.92
CA PHE A 74 -9.71 -6.40 8.98
C PHE A 74 -10.34 -5.27 9.81
N THR A 75 -9.49 -4.50 10.50
CA THR A 75 -9.94 -3.23 11.07
C THR A 75 -10.15 -2.22 9.94
N LEU A 76 -11.37 -1.72 9.78
CA LEU A 76 -11.72 -0.74 8.76
C LEU A 76 -11.74 0.67 9.35
N ILE A 77 -11.06 1.62 8.71
CA ILE A 77 -11.09 3.04 9.06
C ILE A 77 -11.29 3.88 7.81
N VAL A 78 -12.12 4.92 7.92
CA VAL A 78 -12.31 5.89 6.82
C VAL A 78 -11.10 6.81 6.77
N GLN A 79 -10.57 7.05 5.57
CA GLN A 79 -9.54 8.07 5.37
C GLN A 79 -10.14 9.46 5.52
N HIS A 80 -9.54 10.29 6.38
CA HIS A 80 -9.89 11.69 6.59
C HIS A 80 -8.70 12.58 6.29
N GLY A 81 -8.89 13.63 5.52
CA GLY A 81 -7.87 14.60 5.19
C GLY A 81 -8.03 15.15 3.77
N THR A 82 -7.49 16.36 3.56
CA THR A 82 -7.57 17.10 2.30
C THR A 82 -6.57 16.56 1.28
N ASP A 83 -5.44 16.03 1.75
CA ASP A 83 -4.40 15.41 0.94
C ASP A 83 -3.98 14.02 1.45
N LEU A 84 -3.02 13.38 0.79
CA LEU A 84 -2.51 12.07 1.18
C LEU A 84 -1.76 12.13 2.53
N GLY A 85 -1.05 13.21 2.81
CA GLY A 85 -0.31 13.40 4.06
C GLY A 85 -1.22 13.39 5.27
N GLU A 86 -2.28 14.21 5.28
CA GLU A 86 -3.26 14.21 6.36
C GLU A 86 -3.93 12.84 6.53
N ARG A 87 -4.22 12.14 5.42
CA ARG A 87 -4.82 10.81 5.46
C ARG A 87 -3.89 9.78 6.07
N LEU A 88 -2.61 9.82 5.72
CA LEU A 88 -1.58 8.97 6.33
C LEU A 88 -1.44 9.26 7.82
N ILE A 89 -1.26 10.53 8.21
CA ILE A 89 -1.14 10.95 9.60
C ILE A 89 -2.28 10.37 10.43
N ARG A 90 -3.52 10.67 10.06
CA ARG A 90 -4.70 10.23 10.82
C ARG A 90 -4.84 8.70 10.88
N SER A 91 -4.52 8.02 9.76
CA SER A 91 -4.57 6.56 9.70
C SER A 91 -3.51 5.90 10.60
N LEU A 92 -2.28 6.41 10.60
CA LEU A 92 -1.20 5.88 11.40
C LEU A 92 -1.40 6.20 12.90
N GLU A 93 -1.79 7.44 13.25
CA GLU A 93 -2.09 7.85 14.62
C GLU A 93 -3.19 7.00 15.26
N TYR A 94 -4.21 6.63 14.49
CA TYR A 94 -5.28 5.76 15.00
C TYR A 94 -4.71 4.48 15.61
N PHE A 95 -3.78 3.82 14.93
CA PHE A 95 -3.18 2.56 15.42
C PHE A 95 -2.14 2.77 16.53
N PHE A 96 -1.38 3.87 16.50
CA PHE A 96 -0.51 4.22 17.62
C PHE A 96 -1.32 4.48 18.89
N ASN A 97 -2.45 5.18 18.80
CA ASN A 97 -3.37 5.41 19.92
C ASN A 97 -4.02 4.11 20.44
N LEU A 98 -4.12 3.07 19.62
CA LEU A 98 -4.51 1.72 20.05
C LEU A 98 -3.37 0.90 20.68
N GLY A 99 -2.18 1.50 20.84
CA GLY A 99 -1.03 0.86 21.49
C GLY A 99 -0.23 -0.09 20.59
N CYS A 100 -0.33 0.02 19.27
CA CYS A 100 0.53 -0.73 18.35
C CYS A 100 1.99 -0.27 18.52
N ALA A 101 2.93 -1.22 18.55
CA ALA A 101 4.37 -0.92 18.71
C ALA A 101 5.02 -0.43 17.42
N GLY A 102 4.41 -0.71 16.29
CA GLY A 102 4.76 -0.22 14.97
C GLY A 102 3.51 -0.09 14.12
N VAL A 103 3.52 0.82 13.17
CA VAL A 103 2.44 0.99 12.20
C VAL A 103 3.05 1.18 10.83
N MET A 104 2.57 0.45 9.83
CA MET A 104 2.98 0.67 8.44
C MET A 104 1.79 0.88 7.53
N ALA A 105 1.89 1.90 6.67
CA ALA A 105 1.00 2.11 5.55
C ALA A 105 1.58 1.43 4.31
N ILE A 106 0.75 0.70 3.60
CA ILE A 106 1.10 0.04 2.34
C ILE A 106 0.08 0.41 1.25
N ASP A 107 0.53 0.41 0.01
CA ASP A 107 -0.34 0.59 -1.14
C ASP A 107 -1.17 -0.67 -1.46
N SER A 108 -2.07 -0.55 -2.41
CA SER A 108 -2.80 -1.66 -3.02
C SER A 108 -2.38 -1.94 -4.47
N ASP A 109 -1.39 -1.23 -4.98
CA ASP A 109 -1.10 -1.10 -6.41
C ASP A 109 0.15 -1.88 -6.86
N THR A 110 0.74 -2.64 -5.94
CA THR A 110 1.91 -3.51 -6.14
C THR A 110 1.53 -5.00 -6.03
N PRO A 111 0.75 -5.57 -6.99
CA PRO A 111 0.21 -6.93 -6.86
C PRO A 111 1.28 -8.02 -6.84
N THR A 112 2.45 -7.77 -7.44
CA THR A 112 3.56 -8.73 -7.53
C THR A 112 4.62 -8.55 -6.43
N LEU A 113 4.39 -7.66 -5.45
CA LEU A 113 5.32 -7.46 -4.34
C LEU A 113 5.44 -8.77 -3.53
N PRO A 114 6.65 -9.32 -3.34
CA PRO A 114 6.81 -10.54 -2.56
C PRO A 114 6.40 -10.36 -1.10
N THR A 115 5.67 -11.34 -0.55
CA THR A 115 5.17 -11.30 0.84
C THR A 115 6.29 -11.15 1.87
N HIS A 116 7.48 -11.69 1.59
CA HIS A 116 8.62 -11.56 2.50
C HIS A 116 9.07 -10.10 2.69
N CYS A 117 8.82 -9.18 1.74
CA CYS A 117 9.12 -7.75 1.92
C CYS A 117 8.26 -7.14 3.03
N LEU A 118 6.96 -7.48 3.09
CA LEU A 118 6.08 -7.01 4.15
C LEU A 118 6.43 -7.65 5.50
N GLN A 119 6.78 -8.94 5.49
CA GLN A 119 7.22 -9.64 6.71
C GLN A 119 8.53 -9.04 7.24
N GLN A 120 9.49 -8.74 6.36
CA GLN A 120 10.74 -8.06 6.71
C GLN A 120 10.49 -6.67 7.31
N ALA A 121 9.52 -5.92 6.79
CA ALA A 121 9.15 -4.62 7.36
C ALA A 121 8.69 -4.74 8.82
N ILE A 122 7.83 -5.74 9.11
CA ILE A 122 7.38 -6.01 10.49
C ILE A 122 8.57 -6.32 11.39
N GLU A 123 9.49 -7.17 10.93
CA GLU A 123 10.68 -7.56 11.70
C GLU A 123 11.60 -6.37 11.96
N LEU A 124 11.82 -5.52 10.95
CA LEU A 124 12.63 -4.30 11.07
C LEU A 124 12.02 -3.33 12.10
N LEU A 125 10.70 -3.17 12.12
CA LEU A 125 10.01 -2.32 13.08
C LEU A 125 10.08 -2.83 14.53
N THR A 126 10.50 -4.08 14.77
CA THR A 126 10.77 -4.56 16.13
C THR A 126 12.15 -4.17 16.66
N ARG A 127 13.06 -3.74 15.78
CA ARG A 127 14.45 -3.42 16.13
C ARG A 127 14.56 -2.02 16.70
N PRO A 128 15.16 -1.85 17.90
CA PRO A 128 15.27 -0.53 18.54
C PRO A 128 16.13 0.46 17.74
N GLU A 129 17.00 -0.01 16.86
CA GLU A 129 17.85 0.80 15.99
C GLU A 129 17.16 1.27 14.69
N VAL A 130 15.90 0.92 14.46
CA VAL A 130 15.14 1.34 13.28
C VAL A 130 13.97 2.21 13.72
N ASP A 131 13.84 3.40 13.17
CA ASP A 131 12.74 4.32 13.43
C ASP A 131 11.73 4.33 12.28
N VAL A 132 12.22 4.23 11.05
CA VAL A 132 11.43 4.25 9.80
C VAL A 132 11.84 3.10 8.90
N VAL A 133 10.87 2.44 8.28
CA VAL A 133 11.09 1.46 7.21
C VAL A 133 10.49 2.00 5.92
N ILE A 134 11.25 2.00 4.83
CA ILE A 134 10.79 2.47 3.52
C ILE A 134 10.95 1.38 2.48
N GLY A 135 9.85 1.07 1.78
CA GLY A 135 9.84 0.29 0.55
C GLY A 135 9.67 1.21 -0.65
N PRO A 136 10.75 1.57 -1.37
CA PRO A 136 10.68 2.56 -2.43
C PRO A 136 9.94 2.03 -3.67
N SER A 137 9.23 2.92 -4.36
CA SER A 137 8.62 2.67 -5.66
C SER A 137 9.43 3.31 -6.79
N ASP A 138 9.41 2.67 -7.97
CA ASP A 138 10.19 3.12 -9.15
C ASP A 138 9.75 4.51 -9.66
N ASP A 139 8.56 4.98 -9.29
CA ASP A 139 8.02 6.30 -9.66
C ASP A 139 8.58 7.47 -8.82
N GLY A 140 9.39 7.17 -7.80
CA GLY A 140 9.96 8.14 -6.85
C GLY A 140 9.11 8.36 -5.60
N GLY A 141 8.11 7.51 -5.39
CA GLY A 141 7.35 7.37 -4.13
C GLY A 141 7.82 6.17 -3.30
N TYR A 142 6.89 5.60 -2.56
CA TYR A 142 7.10 4.36 -1.80
C TYR A 142 5.82 3.53 -1.76
N TYR A 143 5.96 2.22 -1.90
CA TYR A 143 4.86 1.27 -1.73
C TYR A 143 4.58 0.96 -0.25
N LEU A 144 5.56 1.26 0.61
CA LEU A 144 5.47 1.05 2.05
C LEU A 144 6.23 2.13 2.81
N ILE A 145 5.59 2.67 3.85
CA ILE A 145 6.25 3.42 4.91
C ILE A 145 5.82 2.88 6.26
N GLY A 146 6.78 2.47 7.09
CA GLY A 146 6.56 1.94 8.44
C GLY A 146 7.26 2.79 9.48
N LEU A 147 6.61 2.98 10.63
CA LEU A 147 7.09 3.83 11.73
C LEU A 147 7.01 3.07 13.05
N ARG A 148 7.95 3.34 13.98
CA ARG A 148 7.90 2.92 15.39
C ARG A 148 7.25 3.96 16.30
N ALA A 149 7.25 5.20 15.90
CA ALA A 149 6.56 6.29 16.58
C ALA A 149 6.02 7.25 15.51
N MET A 150 5.00 8.02 15.85
CA MET A 150 4.44 9.00 14.91
C MET A 150 5.39 10.17 14.73
N HIS A 151 5.69 10.49 13.47
CA HIS A 151 6.46 11.64 13.02
C HIS A 151 5.66 12.34 11.92
N GLN A 152 4.77 13.26 12.30
CA GLN A 152 3.88 13.96 11.36
C GLN A 152 4.66 14.78 10.33
N GLU A 153 5.84 15.26 10.71
CA GLU A 153 6.74 16.05 9.88
C GLU A 153 7.14 15.32 8.58
N LEU A 154 7.09 14.00 8.58
CA LEU A 154 7.37 13.21 7.37
C LEU A 154 6.28 13.36 6.31
N PHE A 155 5.09 13.85 6.65
CA PHE A 155 3.91 13.84 5.78
C PHE A 155 3.32 15.22 5.49
N VAL A 156 3.56 16.21 6.35
CA VAL A 156 3.04 17.58 6.20
C VAL A 156 3.74 18.29 5.04
N ASP A 157 3.00 19.00 4.19
CA ASP A 157 3.54 19.80 3.07
C ASP A 157 4.47 18.98 2.15
N MET A 158 4.11 17.72 1.88
CA MET A 158 4.85 16.85 0.96
C MET A 158 4.42 17.11 -0.49
N PRO A 159 5.34 17.04 -1.45
CA PRO A 159 5.03 17.18 -2.87
C PRO A 159 4.39 15.87 -3.42
N TRP A 160 3.23 15.52 -2.87
CA TRP A 160 2.52 14.28 -3.25
C TRP A 160 2.30 14.16 -4.75
N SER A 161 2.27 12.93 -5.25
CA SER A 161 2.09 12.59 -6.67
C SER A 161 3.23 13.08 -7.59
N THR A 162 4.42 13.28 -7.03
CA THR A 162 5.64 13.61 -7.79
C THR A 162 6.79 12.68 -7.40
N SER A 163 7.81 12.58 -8.25
CA SER A 163 9.02 11.80 -7.96
C SER A 163 9.89 12.39 -6.83
N ALA A 164 9.51 13.54 -6.27
CA ALA A 164 10.21 14.18 -5.16
C ALA A 164 9.77 13.64 -3.77
N VAL A 165 8.74 12.79 -3.69
CA VAL A 165 8.21 12.27 -2.43
C VAL A 165 9.27 11.49 -1.65
N LEU A 166 9.90 10.50 -2.26
CA LEU A 166 10.93 9.69 -1.61
C LEU A 166 12.17 10.52 -1.20
N PRO A 167 12.79 11.32 -2.09
CA PRO A 167 13.90 12.19 -1.71
C PRO A 167 13.57 13.13 -0.54
N GLU A 168 12.37 13.72 -0.54
CA GLU A 168 11.94 14.61 0.54
C GLU A 168 11.71 13.87 1.86
N THR A 169 11.13 12.65 1.82
CA THR A 169 10.97 11.81 3.01
C THR A 169 12.33 11.46 3.62
N VAL A 170 13.33 11.12 2.79
CA VAL A 170 14.70 10.83 3.23
C VAL A 170 15.35 12.05 3.85
N ARG A 171 15.23 13.21 3.21
CA ARG A 171 15.76 14.48 3.72
C ARG A 171 15.17 14.81 5.10
N ARG A 172 13.87 14.68 5.26
CA ARG A 172 13.17 14.93 6.53
C ARG A 172 13.57 13.93 7.61
N SER A 173 13.67 12.64 7.26
CA SER A 173 14.15 11.61 8.19
C SER A 173 15.54 11.95 8.71
N ALA A 174 16.46 12.39 7.83
CA ALA A 174 17.79 12.84 8.25
C ALA A 174 17.76 14.10 9.13
N THR A 175 16.87 15.05 8.83
CA THR A 175 16.72 16.28 9.65
C THR A 175 16.20 15.96 11.06
N LEU A 176 15.37 14.93 11.19
CA LEU A 176 14.81 14.46 12.46
C LEU A 176 15.69 13.42 13.17
N ASP A 177 16.88 13.14 12.64
CA ASP A 177 17.81 12.11 13.15
C ASP A 177 17.17 10.71 13.24
N LEU A 178 16.28 10.39 12.29
CA LEU A 178 15.59 9.09 12.23
C LEU A 178 16.42 8.07 11.45
N ARG A 179 16.55 6.88 12.00
CA ARG A 179 17.27 5.76 11.40
C ARG A 179 16.35 5.01 10.45
N VAL A 180 16.67 5.10 9.16
CA VAL A 180 15.87 4.51 8.08
C VAL A 180 16.41 3.13 7.70
N ALA A 181 15.55 2.12 7.70
CA ALA A 181 15.81 0.82 7.09
C ALA A 181 15.10 0.73 5.74
N TRP A 182 15.76 0.07 4.78
CA TRP A 182 15.30 -0.02 3.40
C TRP A 182 14.84 -1.41 3.05
N LEU A 183 13.77 -1.49 2.28
CA LEU A 183 13.31 -2.69 1.59
C LEU A 183 13.74 -2.61 0.10
N PRO A 184 13.71 -3.73 -0.63
CA PRO A 184 13.94 -3.71 -2.07
C PRO A 184 12.97 -2.76 -2.78
N ALA A 185 13.45 -2.05 -3.81
CA ALA A 185 12.59 -1.25 -4.67
C ALA A 185 11.61 -2.15 -5.45
N TRP A 186 10.41 -1.63 -5.70
CA TRP A 186 9.37 -2.33 -6.45
C TRP A 186 8.62 -1.37 -7.36
N PHE A 187 7.68 -1.89 -8.15
CA PHE A 187 6.89 -1.08 -9.06
C PHE A 187 5.40 -1.20 -8.77
N ASP A 188 4.72 -0.11 -8.82
CA ASP A 188 3.27 0.03 -8.85
C ASP A 188 2.74 -0.04 -10.29
N VAL A 189 1.46 -0.27 -10.45
CA VAL A 189 0.82 -0.42 -11.77
C VAL A 189 -0.17 0.70 -11.99
N ASP A 190 0.30 1.80 -12.60
CA ASP A 190 -0.48 3.02 -12.80
C ASP A 190 -0.64 3.43 -14.26
N THR A 191 0.27 3.00 -15.12
CA THR A 191 0.30 3.38 -16.54
C THR A 191 0.17 2.17 -17.47
N PRO A 192 -0.16 2.35 -18.75
CA PRO A 192 -0.15 1.27 -19.74
C PRO A 192 1.20 0.54 -19.86
N ALA A 193 2.31 1.24 -19.63
CA ALA A 193 3.64 0.63 -19.60
C ALA A 193 3.78 -0.33 -18.41
N ASP A 194 3.31 0.07 -17.23
CA ASP A 194 3.33 -0.78 -16.02
C ASP A 194 2.43 -2.00 -16.20
N LEU A 195 1.27 -1.83 -16.85
CA LEU A 195 0.38 -2.95 -17.18
C LEU A 195 1.07 -3.97 -18.09
N THR A 196 1.87 -3.52 -19.06
CA THR A 196 2.68 -4.38 -19.92
C THR A 196 3.76 -5.10 -19.12
N ARG A 197 4.46 -4.37 -18.23
CA ARG A 197 5.47 -4.92 -17.30
C ARG A 197 4.86 -5.98 -16.39
N LEU A 198 3.66 -5.70 -15.83
CA LEU A 198 2.93 -6.65 -15.00
C LEU A 198 2.64 -7.95 -15.75
N ARG A 199 2.08 -7.88 -16.97
CA ARG A 199 1.81 -9.07 -17.79
C ARG A 199 3.06 -9.90 -18.02
N ALA A 200 4.18 -9.27 -18.34
CA ALA A 200 5.46 -9.95 -18.54
C ALA A 200 5.92 -10.65 -17.26
N SER A 201 5.84 -9.99 -16.11
CA SER A 201 6.24 -10.58 -14.83
C SER A 201 5.38 -11.77 -14.43
N LEU A 202 4.07 -11.69 -14.65
CA LEU A 202 3.14 -12.80 -14.40
C LEU A 202 3.43 -14.02 -15.28
N SER A 203 3.92 -13.83 -16.50
CA SER A 203 4.25 -14.92 -17.43
C SER A 203 5.53 -15.68 -17.04
N THR A 204 6.44 -15.03 -16.31
CA THR A 204 7.75 -15.60 -15.93
C THR A 204 7.76 -16.22 -14.53
N THR A 205 6.78 -15.90 -13.69
CA THR A 205 6.71 -16.37 -12.30
C THR A 205 5.96 -17.69 -12.25
N ALA A 206 6.60 -18.75 -11.71
CA ALA A 206 5.98 -20.06 -11.52
C ALA A 206 4.95 -20.08 -10.36
N SER A 207 4.91 -19.06 -9.52
CA SER A 207 3.92 -18.92 -8.45
C SER A 207 2.52 -18.63 -9.02
N GLU A 208 1.52 -19.21 -8.41
CA GLU A 208 0.12 -18.89 -8.74
C GLU A 208 -0.29 -17.51 -8.22
N GLU A 209 0.41 -16.94 -7.24
CA GLU A 209 0.22 -15.56 -6.77
C GLU A 209 0.80 -14.54 -7.79
N PRO A 210 0.15 -13.37 -7.93
CA PRO A 210 -1.13 -12.93 -7.35
C PRO A 210 -2.34 -13.53 -8.09
N TRP A 211 -3.20 -14.22 -7.36
CA TRP A 211 -4.32 -15.02 -7.90
C TRP A 211 -5.38 -14.21 -8.64
N HIS A 212 -5.89 -13.17 -7.97
CA HIS A 212 -6.99 -12.35 -8.50
C HIS A 212 -6.54 -11.54 -9.71
N THR A 213 -5.30 -11.06 -9.69
CA THR A 213 -4.70 -10.34 -10.81
C THR A 213 -4.55 -11.26 -12.03
N ARG A 214 -4.09 -12.50 -11.85
CA ARG A 214 -4.00 -13.48 -12.95
C ARG A 214 -5.36 -13.83 -13.53
N ASP A 215 -6.35 -14.08 -12.68
CA ASP A 215 -7.74 -14.36 -13.09
C ASP A 215 -8.33 -13.20 -13.89
N PHE A 216 -8.04 -11.95 -13.50
CA PHE A 216 -8.43 -10.78 -14.28
C PHE A 216 -7.87 -10.82 -15.71
N PHE A 217 -6.59 -11.10 -15.88
CA PHE A 217 -5.98 -11.17 -17.21
C PHE A 217 -6.56 -12.29 -18.06
N LEU A 218 -6.82 -13.44 -17.48
CA LEU A 218 -7.45 -14.57 -18.18
C LEU A 218 -8.86 -14.23 -18.68
N LYS A 219 -9.62 -13.42 -17.92
CA LYS A 219 -11.02 -13.10 -18.24
C LYS A 219 -11.18 -11.91 -19.18
N HIS A 220 -10.25 -10.96 -19.16
CA HIS A 220 -10.45 -9.66 -19.78
C HIS A 220 -9.40 -9.28 -20.83
N MET A 221 -8.29 -10.00 -20.92
CA MET A 221 -7.16 -9.64 -21.78
C MET A 221 -6.51 -10.85 -22.49
N ALA A 222 -7.26 -11.96 -22.58
CA ALA A 222 -6.85 -13.14 -23.34
C ALA A 222 -6.85 -12.89 -24.85
#